data_d2f052d6926f5a3ba0646e6e3836ef2d
#
_entry.id   d2f052d6926f5a3ba0646e6e3836ef2d
#
_cell.length_a   1.000
_cell.length_b   1.000
_cell.length_c   1.000
_cell.angle_alpha   90.00
_cell.angle_beta   90.00
_cell.angle_gamma   90.00
#
_symmetry.space_group_name_H-M   'P 1'
#
loop_
_entity.id
_entity.type
_entity.pdbx_description
1 polymer ?
#
loop_
_entity_poly.entity_id
_entity_poly.type
_entity_poly.pdbx_seq_one_letter_code
_entity_poly.pdbx_strand_id
1 'polypeptide(L)'
;MKHKGAYSNGVQRGGSDCWQSPWTLFRSLNKEFSFTLNAAASADNALCHKFWNEEEDALKQDWGAESSIWCNPPYSQIPAWHENAHKAETTVYLAPTRMQALWWMRLVLLNKNCHEIRHLLRNPRFIAPESVKQKLVQPGNRSPQACCVLVFRSVPRKGEIRQTVNCADTGLLMHVINRGSVPGRPTIYDAEVLDQVIDLYARKRATLKENAELLKVPLRTVQRIAQRLA
;
A
#
# COMPACT_ATOMS: atom_id res chain seq x y z
N MET A 1 14.49 1.50 30.71
CA MET A 1 14.51 0.53 29.61
C MET A 1 14.95 1.27 28.37
N LYS A 2 16.12 0.90 27.79
CA LYS A 2 16.58 1.54 26.55
C LYS A 2 15.72 1.00 25.41
N HIS A 3 14.83 1.84 24.84
CA HIS A 3 14.22 1.55 23.56
C HIS A 3 15.37 1.45 22.53
N LYS A 4 15.62 0.25 22.03
CA LYS A 4 16.42 0.09 20.81
C LYS A 4 15.66 0.81 19.71
N GLY A 5 16.35 1.71 18.99
CA GLY A 5 15.75 2.52 17.94
C GLY A 5 14.90 1.69 16.97
N ALA A 6 13.91 2.33 16.38
CA ALA A 6 12.93 1.69 15.48
C ALA A 6 13.54 0.96 14.27
N TYR A 7 14.79 1.23 14.01
CA TYR A 7 15.57 0.66 12.93
C TYR A 7 16.73 -0.14 13.54
N SER A 8 16.50 -1.34 14.02
CA SER A 8 17.61 -2.19 14.43
C SER A 8 18.49 -2.44 13.20
N ASN A 9 19.78 -2.08 13.27
CA ASN A 9 20.77 -2.49 12.28
C ASN A 9 20.71 -4.01 12.15
N GLY A 10 19.91 -4.45 11.19
CA GLY A 10 19.31 -5.75 11.16
C GLY A 10 20.23 -6.82 10.66
N VAL A 11 21.26 -7.11 11.38
CA VAL A 11 22.06 -8.29 11.05
C VAL A 11 21.44 -9.58 11.58
N GLN A 12 20.36 -9.55 12.38
CA GLN A 12 20.04 -10.81 13.09
C GLN A 12 18.57 -11.25 13.23
N ARG A 13 17.59 -10.64 12.61
CA ARG A 13 16.26 -11.24 12.59
C ARG A 13 15.66 -11.18 11.19
N GLY A 14 16.04 -12.15 10.38
CA GLY A 14 15.30 -12.56 9.18
C GLY A 14 14.72 -11.46 8.30
N GLY A 15 15.55 -10.54 7.78
CA GLY A 15 15.32 -9.83 6.53
C GLY A 15 13.99 -9.08 6.25
N SER A 16 13.00 -9.09 7.15
CA SER A 16 11.66 -8.62 6.83
C SER A 16 11.41 -7.13 7.02
N ASP A 17 12.24 -6.45 7.79
CA ASP A 17 12.02 -5.05 8.17
C ASP A 17 12.73 -4.03 7.25
N CYS A 18 13.65 -4.48 6.38
CA CYS A 18 14.43 -3.61 5.50
C CYS A 18 14.02 -3.67 4.03
N TRP A 19 12.87 -4.23 3.71
CA TRP A 19 12.42 -4.36 2.34
C TRP A 19 11.89 -3.04 1.79
N GLN A 20 12.41 -2.64 0.62
CA GLN A 20 12.04 -1.38 -0.01
C GLN A 20 10.70 -1.51 -0.72
N SER A 21 9.92 -0.44 -0.66
CA SER A 21 8.64 -0.35 -1.37
C SER A 21 8.83 -0.44 -2.88
N PRO A 22 7.92 -1.12 -3.62
CA PRO A 22 7.96 -1.11 -5.08
C PRO A 22 7.75 0.32 -5.61
N TRP A 23 8.68 0.79 -6.44
CA TRP A 23 8.62 2.14 -7.03
C TRP A 23 7.32 2.41 -7.78
N THR A 24 6.82 1.44 -8.53
CA THR A 24 5.59 1.59 -9.32
C THR A 24 4.36 1.81 -8.45
N LEU A 25 4.25 1.08 -7.33
CA LEU A 25 3.18 1.27 -6.36
C LEU A 25 3.27 2.66 -5.72
N PHE A 26 4.47 3.01 -5.21
CA PHE A 26 4.71 4.33 -4.62
C PHE A 26 4.36 5.46 -5.60
N ARG A 27 4.86 5.40 -6.83
CA ARG A 27 4.65 6.45 -7.85
C ARG A 27 3.16 6.66 -8.15
N SER A 28 2.38 5.58 -8.21
CA SER A 28 0.94 5.67 -8.44
C SER A 28 0.23 6.35 -7.27
N LEU A 29 0.56 5.96 -6.04
CA LEU A 29 0.00 6.58 -4.85
C LEU A 29 0.48 8.03 -4.67
N ASN A 30 1.71 8.33 -5.04
CA ASN A 30 2.24 9.69 -4.98
C ASN A 30 1.53 10.66 -5.92
N LYS A 31 1.02 10.19 -7.06
CA LYS A 31 0.18 11.02 -7.95
C LYS A 31 -1.14 11.44 -7.28
N GLU A 32 -1.66 10.61 -6.37
CA GLU A 32 -2.91 10.88 -5.66
C GLU A 32 -2.68 11.69 -4.38
N PHE A 33 -1.64 11.35 -3.62
CA PHE A 33 -1.44 11.87 -2.26
C PHE A 33 -0.36 12.95 -2.16
N SER A 34 0.48 13.14 -3.20
CA SER A 34 1.57 14.14 -3.24
C SER A 34 2.45 14.09 -2.00
N PHE A 35 3.08 12.94 -1.75
CA PHE A 35 3.87 12.71 -0.53
C PHE A 35 4.99 13.72 -0.36
N THR A 36 5.04 14.35 0.81
CA THR A 36 6.07 15.30 1.20
C THR A 36 7.18 14.65 2.02
N LEU A 37 6.89 13.50 2.65
CA LEU A 37 7.81 12.80 3.54
C LEU A 37 7.71 11.28 3.37
N ASN A 38 8.88 10.60 3.46
CA ASN A 38 8.98 9.16 3.64
C ASN A 38 9.43 8.85 5.07
N ALA A 39 8.50 8.39 5.92
CA ALA A 39 8.74 8.27 7.36
C ALA A 39 9.65 7.09 7.77
N ALA A 40 9.85 6.11 6.91
CA ALA A 40 10.67 4.92 7.19
C ALA A 40 11.61 4.66 6.01
N ALA A 41 12.75 5.34 5.98
CA ALA A 41 13.68 5.25 4.88
C ALA A 41 15.15 5.43 5.32
N SER A 42 16.05 5.11 4.43
CA SER A 42 17.46 5.50 4.48
C SER A 42 17.79 6.34 3.24
N ALA A 43 18.95 6.96 3.20
CA ALA A 43 19.40 7.71 2.04
C ALA A 43 19.38 6.87 0.74
N ASP A 44 19.62 5.56 0.85
CA ASP A 44 19.70 4.64 -0.30
C ASP A 44 18.32 4.21 -0.84
N ASN A 45 17.25 4.35 -0.03
CA ASN A 45 15.93 3.83 -0.40
C ASN A 45 14.79 4.85 -0.26
N ALA A 46 15.11 6.09 0.07
CA ALA A 46 14.12 7.15 0.20
C ALA A 46 13.39 7.40 -1.12
N LEU A 47 12.07 7.47 -1.04
CA LEU A 47 11.17 7.71 -2.17
C LEU A 47 10.68 9.16 -2.24
N CYS A 48 10.89 9.94 -1.17
CA CYS A 48 10.66 11.37 -1.09
C CYS A 48 11.98 12.11 -0.86
N HIS A 49 12.00 13.38 -1.19
CA HIS A 49 13.17 14.25 -0.92
C HIS A 49 13.43 14.37 0.58
N LYS A 50 12.36 14.54 1.37
CA LYS A 50 12.39 14.53 2.83
C LYS A 50 12.09 13.12 3.30
N PHE A 51 12.91 12.61 4.21
CA PHE A 51 12.69 11.30 4.83
C PHE A 51 13.22 11.31 6.25
N TRP A 52 12.71 10.39 7.07
CA TRP A 52 13.25 10.11 8.39
C TRP A 52 13.98 8.77 8.37
N ASN A 53 15.22 8.82 8.81
CA ASN A 53 16.09 7.66 8.92
C ASN A 53 16.13 7.11 10.36
N GLU A 54 16.98 6.12 10.60
CA GLU A 54 17.13 5.48 11.91
C GLU A 54 17.65 6.43 12.99
N GLU A 55 18.54 7.36 12.63
CA GLU A 55 19.13 8.33 13.56
C GLU A 55 18.10 9.37 14.00
N GLU A 56 17.26 9.81 13.08
CA GLU A 56 16.19 10.78 13.35
C GLU A 56 15.04 10.16 14.14
N ASP A 57 14.87 8.84 14.09
CA ASP A 57 13.81 8.09 14.79
C ASP A 57 12.40 8.64 14.57
N ALA A 58 11.75 8.21 13.51
CA ALA A 58 10.42 8.67 13.13
C ALA A 58 9.38 8.63 14.27
N LEU A 59 9.55 7.72 15.24
CA LEU A 59 8.62 7.63 16.37
C LEU A 59 8.77 8.80 17.36
N LYS A 60 9.86 9.57 17.27
CA LYS A 60 10.11 10.77 18.08
C LYS A 60 9.78 12.06 17.33
N GLN A 61 9.52 11.98 16.03
CA GLN A 61 9.25 13.16 15.21
C GLN A 61 7.81 13.64 15.36
N ASP A 62 7.61 14.92 15.06
CA ASP A 62 6.27 15.50 15.00
C ASP A 62 5.62 15.23 13.64
N TRP A 63 4.81 14.19 13.60
CA TRP A 63 4.03 13.85 12.40
C TRP A 63 2.96 14.89 12.09
N GLY A 64 2.51 15.66 13.10
CA GLY A 64 1.48 16.67 12.91
C GLY A 64 1.93 17.87 12.09
N ALA A 65 3.23 18.09 11.98
CA ALA A 65 3.81 19.13 11.11
C ALA A 65 3.79 18.76 9.62
N GLU A 66 3.42 17.53 9.26
CA GLU A 66 3.52 17.02 7.89
C GLU A 66 2.15 16.94 7.21
N SER A 67 2.10 17.33 5.93
CA SER A 67 0.87 17.29 5.14
C SER A 67 0.58 15.89 4.59
N SER A 68 1.58 15.22 4.01
CA SER A 68 1.37 13.91 3.39
C SER A 68 2.58 12.99 3.57
N ILE A 69 2.36 11.88 4.26
CA ILE A 69 3.41 10.93 4.63
C ILE A 69 3.21 9.59 3.91
N TRP A 70 4.27 9.12 3.27
CA TRP A 70 4.42 7.72 2.89
C TRP A 70 5.14 6.95 3.97
N CYS A 71 4.62 5.78 4.36
CA CYS A 71 5.24 4.93 5.35
C CYS A 71 5.15 3.44 4.98
N ASN A 72 6.29 2.78 4.87
CA ASN A 72 6.42 1.33 4.87
C ASN A 72 7.19 0.95 6.14
N PRO A 73 6.52 0.82 7.29
CA PRO A 73 7.18 0.68 8.58
C PRO A 73 7.83 -0.69 8.75
N PRO A 74 8.77 -0.85 9.68
CA PRO A 74 9.24 -2.15 10.12
C PRO A 74 8.07 -3.01 10.62
N TYR A 75 7.84 -4.16 9.98
CA TYR A 75 6.67 -5.01 10.28
C TYR A 75 6.71 -5.65 11.67
N SER A 76 7.88 -5.70 12.30
CA SER A 76 8.04 -6.13 13.69
C SER A 76 7.50 -5.12 14.71
N GLN A 77 7.35 -3.85 14.33
CA GLN A 77 7.00 -2.73 15.23
C GLN A 77 5.73 -1.98 14.81
N ILE A 78 4.91 -2.55 13.96
CA ILE A 78 3.69 -1.92 13.41
C ILE A 78 2.83 -1.21 14.47
N PRO A 79 2.54 -1.76 15.66
CA PRO A 79 1.69 -1.06 16.62
C PRO A 79 2.21 0.33 16.99
N ALA A 80 3.51 0.44 17.29
CA ALA A 80 4.12 1.72 17.67
C ALA A 80 4.06 2.76 16.54
N TRP A 81 4.27 2.31 15.30
CA TRP A 81 4.19 3.18 14.12
C TRP A 81 2.77 3.66 13.85
N HIS A 82 1.78 2.79 13.99
CA HIS A 82 0.38 3.11 13.71
C HIS A 82 -0.22 4.10 14.73
N GLU A 83 0.32 4.19 15.93
CA GLU A 83 -0.09 5.21 16.93
C GLU A 83 0.15 6.64 16.41
N ASN A 84 1.12 6.84 15.52
CA ASN A 84 1.39 8.13 14.89
C ASN A 84 0.59 8.39 13.61
N ALA A 85 -0.06 7.37 13.06
CA ALA A 85 -0.66 7.38 11.72
C ALA A 85 -1.68 8.51 11.48
N HIS A 86 -2.38 8.94 12.51
CA HIS A 86 -3.45 9.94 12.42
C HIS A 86 -3.00 11.36 12.73
N LYS A 87 -1.74 11.58 13.06
CA LYS A 87 -1.24 12.91 13.47
C LYS A 87 -1.04 13.83 12.27
N ALA A 88 -0.47 13.33 11.17
CA ALA A 88 -0.33 14.10 9.94
C ALA A 88 -1.68 14.34 9.25
N GLU A 89 -1.77 15.34 8.39
CA GLU A 89 -2.97 15.58 7.60
C GLU A 89 -3.40 14.34 6.81
N THR A 90 -2.45 13.68 6.16
CA THR A 90 -2.64 12.37 5.51
C THR A 90 -1.43 11.49 5.73
N THR A 91 -1.66 10.24 6.13
CA THR A 91 -0.61 9.21 6.16
C THR A 91 -1.06 7.97 5.39
N VAL A 92 -0.21 7.50 4.50
CA VAL A 92 -0.45 6.30 3.70
C VAL A 92 0.57 5.23 4.08
N TYR A 93 0.06 4.12 4.60
CA TYR A 93 0.87 2.98 5.02
C TYR A 93 0.82 1.84 4.03
N LEU A 94 1.97 1.23 3.75
CA LEU A 94 2.04 -0.12 3.19
C LEU A 94 2.24 -1.10 4.36
N ALA A 95 1.22 -1.87 4.69
CA ALA A 95 1.21 -2.72 5.88
C ALA A 95 0.77 -4.15 5.56
N PRO A 96 1.20 -5.16 6.34
CA PRO A 96 0.68 -6.50 6.21
C PRO A 96 -0.78 -6.55 6.65
N THR A 97 -1.60 -7.29 5.92
CA THR A 97 -2.99 -7.54 6.29
C THR A 97 -3.04 -8.59 7.39
N ARG A 98 -3.32 -8.17 8.63
CA ARG A 98 -3.36 -9.05 9.80
C ARG A 98 -4.67 -8.89 10.56
N MET A 99 -5.77 -9.27 9.95
CA MET A 99 -7.13 -9.08 10.48
C MET A 99 -7.36 -9.74 11.86
N GLN A 100 -6.60 -10.78 12.19
CA GLN A 100 -6.69 -11.48 13.47
C GLN A 100 -5.87 -10.84 14.58
N ALA A 101 -5.01 -9.88 14.27
CA ALA A 101 -4.16 -9.23 15.27
C ALA A 101 -4.93 -8.16 16.04
N LEU A 102 -4.69 -8.06 17.35
CA LEU A 102 -5.33 -7.07 18.21
C LEU A 102 -5.06 -5.62 17.75
N TRP A 103 -3.84 -5.35 17.27
CA TRP A 103 -3.48 -4.03 16.75
C TRP A 103 -4.31 -3.69 15.50
N TRP A 104 -4.63 -4.67 14.63
CA TRP A 104 -5.47 -4.42 13.46
C TRP A 104 -6.88 -3.98 13.87
N MET A 105 -7.46 -4.67 14.83
CA MET A 105 -8.75 -4.28 15.37
C MET A 105 -8.73 -2.86 15.91
N ARG A 106 -7.77 -2.55 16.78
CA ARG A 106 -7.71 -1.25 17.49
C ARG A 106 -7.28 -0.10 16.61
N LEU A 107 -6.20 -0.28 15.84
CA LEU A 107 -5.53 0.80 15.11
C LEU A 107 -6.02 0.97 13.67
N VAL A 108 -6.75 -0.01 13.13
CA VAL A 108 -7.32 0.06 11.79
C VAL A 108 -8.85 0.10 11.84
N LEU A 109 -9.49 -0.99 12.28
CA LEU A 109 -10.94 -1.12 12.15
C LEU A 109 -11.71 -0.16 13.07
N LEU A 110 -11.33 -0.05 14.33
CA LEU A 110 -11.98 0.82 15.32
C LEU A 110 -11.47 2.26 15.27
N ASN A 111 -10.34 2.51 14.63
CA ASN A 111 -9.79 3.86 14.53
C ASN A 111 -10.56 4.69 13.51
N LYS A 112 -11.24 5.72 13.97
CA LYS A 112 -12.01 6.63 13.10
C LYS A 112 -11.15 7.45 12.13
N ASN A 113 -9.86 7.54 12.39
CA ASN A 113 -8.91 8.21 11.51
C ASN A 113 -8.40 7.31 10.38
N CYS A 114 -8.65 6.00 10.40
CA CYS A 114 -8.44 5.12 9.26
C CYS A 114 -9.58 5.29 8.25
N HIS A 115 -9.34 5.96 7.15
CA HIS A 115 -10.36 6.28 6.13
C HIS A 115 -10.49 5.20 5.07
N GLU A 116 -9.37 4.57 4.67
CA GLU A 116 -9.38 3.60 3.58
C GLU A 116 -8.53 2.38 3.89
N ILE A 117 -9.01 1.22 3.45
CA ILE A 117 -8.25 -0.03 3.34
C ILE A 117 -8.25 -0.40 1.85
N ARG A 118 -7.09 -0.35 1.21
CA ARG A 118 -6.90 -0.77 -0.17
C ARG A 118 -6.22 -2.14 -0.18
N HIS A 119 -7.00 -3.18 -0.33
CA HIS A 119 -6.48 -4.54 -0.44
C HIS A 119 -5.69 -4.68 -1.73
N LEU A 120 -4.46 -5.16 -1.65
CA LEU A 120 -3.63 -5.34 -2.82
C LEU A 120 -3.90 -6.72 -3.43
N LEU A 121 -4.41 -6.73 -4.66
CA LEU A 121 -4.53 -7.97 -5.43
C LEU A 121 -3.13 -8.43 -5.81
N ARG A 122 -2.77 -9.63 -5.40
CA ARG A 122 -1.40 -10.16 -5.34
C ARG A 122 -0.52 -9.39 -4.31
N ASN A 123 0.52 -10.04 -3.85
CA ASN A 123 1.43 -9.40 -2.90
C ASN A 123 2.41 -8.48 -3.63
N PRO A 124 2.84 -7.36 -3.00
CA PRO A 124 3.83 -6.47 -3.58
C PRO A 124 5.15 -7.18 -3.87
N ARG A 125 5.83 -6.73 -4.91
CA ARG A 125 7.20 -7.14 -5.22
C ARG A 125 8.17 -6.20 -4.54
N PHE A 126 8.39 -6.42 -3.26
CA PHE A 126 9.36 -5.64 -2.53
C PHE A 126 10.77 -5.81 -3.10
N ILE A 127 11.59 -4.78 -2.99
CA ILE A 127 12.99 -4.84 -3.36
C ILE A 127 13.77 -5.29 -2.15
N ALA A 128 14.48 -6.42 -2.27
CA ALA A 128 15.28 -6.96 -1.20
C ALA A 128 16.52 -6.07 -0.96
N PRO A 129 16.90 -5.82 0.31
CA PRO A 129 18.15 -5.14 0.61
C PRO A 129 19.35 -5.95 0.10
N GLU A 130 20.44 -5.28 -0.21
CA GLU A 130 21.63 -5.91 -0.82
C GLU A 130 22.16 -7.06 0.03
N SER A 131 22.12 -6.93 1.35
CA SER A 131 22.52 -7.96 2.32
C SER A 131 21.72 -9.27 2.21
N VAL A 132 20.51 -9.23 1.66
CA VAL A 132 19.59 -10.37 1.50
C VAL A 132 19.62 -10.94 0.09
N LYS A 133 19.91 -10.11 -0.93
CA LYS A 133 19.93 -10.52 -2.34
C LYS A 133 20.82 -11.73 -2.62
N GLN A 134 21.90 -11.89 -1.88
CA GLN A 134 22.85 -12.98 -2.09
C GLN A 134 22.38 -14.34 -1.56
N LYS A 135 21.34 -14.41 -0.74
CA LYS A 135 21.03 -15.65 -0.01
C LYS A 135 19.67 -16.30 -0.32
N LEU A 136 18.63 -15.58 -0.67
CA LEU A 136 17.27 -16.16 -0.58
C LEU A 136 16.23 -15.68 -1.61
N VAL A 137 16.50 -14.69 -2.47
CA VAL A 137 15.43 -14.11 -3.27
C VAL A 137 15.72 -14.19 -4.77
N GLN A 138 14.94 -15.01 -5.45
CA GLN A 138 14.85 -14.95 -6.91
C GLN A 138 14.31 -13.58 -7.32
N PRO A 139 14.93 -12.87 -8.29
CA PRO A 139 14.42 -11.62 -8.79
C PRO A 139 12.96 -11.77 -9.25
N GLY A 140 12.08 -10.94 -8.73
CA GLY A 140 10.67 -10.94 -9.10
C GLY A 140 9.73 -11.70 -8.15
N ASN A 141 10.23 -12.32 -7.09
CA ASN A 141 9.36 -12.95 -6.09
C ASN A 141 8.51 -11.92 -5.35
N ARG A 142 7.25 -12.27 -5.17
CA ARG A 142 6.31 -11.47 -4.37
C ARG A 142 6.50 -11.72 -2.88
N SER A 143 6.16 -10.73 -2.07
CA SER A 143 6.10 -10.91 -0.61
C SER A 143 5.30 -12.16 -0.24
N PRO A 144 5.76 -12.97 0.70
CA PRO A 144 4.96 -14.09 1.23
C PRO A 144 3.78 -13.59 2.09
N GLN A 145 3.78 -12.33 2.49
CA GLN A 145 2.73 -11.75 3.32
C GLN A 145 1.75 -10.94 2.47
N ALA A 146 0.45 -11.17 2.70
CA ALA A 146 -0.60 -10.31 2.17
C ALA A 146 -0.43 -8.89 2.72
N CYS A 147 -0.50 -7.92 1.83
CA CYS A 147 -0.36 -6.51 2.18
C CYS A 147 -1.57 -5.70 1.71
N CYS A 148 -1.75 -4.57 2.36
CA CYS A 148 -2.73 -3.56 1.98
C CYS A 148 -2.12 -2.16 2.12
N VAL A 149 -2.77 -1.20 1.49
CA VAL A 149 -2.50 0.22 1.72
C VAL A 149 -3.58 0.76 2.65
N LEU A 150 -3.16 1.38 3.75
CA LEU A 150 -4.03 2.03 4.73
C LEU A 150 -3.89 3.54 4.59
N VAL A 151 -5.02 4.25 4.54
CA VAL A 151 -5.03 5.72 4.47
C VAL A 151 -5.60 6.27 5.77
N PHE A 152 -4.78 7.00 6.50
CA PHE A 152 -5.17 7.71 7.70
C PHE A 152 -5.23 9.22 7.43
N ARG A 153 -6.09 9.91 8.17
CA ARG A 153 -6.18 11.37 8.17
C ARG A 153 -6.28 11.91 9.59
N SER A 154 -5.82 13.13 9.81
CA SER A 154 -5.96 13.81 11.10
C SER A 154 -7.43 14.04 11.50
N VAL A 155 -8.31 14.20 10.53
CA VAL A 155 -9.75 14.37 10.78
C VAL A 155 -10.45 13.01 10.81
N PRO A 156 -11.27 12.72 11.83
CA PRO A 156 -12.04 11.48 11.90
C PRO A 156 -13.04 11.33 10.76
N ARG A 157 -13.19 10.13 10.22
CA ARG A 157 -14.24 9.84 9.23
C ARG A 157 -15.63 9.90 9.84
N LYS A 158 -16.61 10.30 9.05
CA LYS A 158 -18.03 10.36 9.45
C LYS A 158 -18.82 9.06 9.18
N GLY A 159 -18.25 8.11 8.48
CA GLY A 159 -18.92 6.88 8.07
C GLY A 159 -18.03 5.66 8.21
N GLU A 160 -18.34 4.63 7.43
CA GLU A 160 -17.55 3.40 7.37
C GLU A 160 -16.19 3.60 6.69
N ILE A 161 -15.26 2.69 6.94
CA ILE A 161 -13.99 2.64 6.22
C ILE A 161 -14.27 2.28 4.77
N ARG A 162 -13.75 3.08 3.83
CA ARG A 162 -13.78 2.75 2.42
C ARG A 162 -12.88 1.55 2.16
N GLN A 163 -13.39 0.52 1.50
CA GLN A 163 -12.61 -0.66 1.16
C GLN A 163 -12.57 -0.87 -0.35
N THR A 164 -11.38 -1.12 -0.86
CA THR A 164 -11.14 -1.32 -2.30
C THR A 164 -10.17 -2.45 -2.54
N VAL A 165 -10.15 -2.99 -3.75
CA VAL A 165 -9.10 -3.86 -4.26
C VAL A 165 -8.28 -3.07 -5.28
N ASN A 166 -6.98 -3.06 -5.09
CA ASN A 166 -6.05 -2.33 -5.93
C ASN A 166 -4.97 -3.28 -6.47
N CYS A 167 -4.43 -2.98 -7.64
CA CYS A 167 -3.31 -3.73 -8.19
C CYS A 167 -2.04 -3.50 -7.35
N ALA A 168 -1.37 -4.56 -6.91
CA ALA A 168 -0.17 -4.45 -6.10
C ALA A 168 1.04 -3.87 -6.85
N ASP A 169 1.09 -4.04 -8.17
CA ASP A 169 2.20 -3.56 -8.99
C ASP A 169 2.03 -2.09 -9.39
N THR A 170 0.78 -1.63 -9.60
CA THR A 170 0.50 -0.28 -10.11
C THR A 170 -0.24 0.62 -9.13
N GLY A 171 -0.76 0.09 -8.02
CA GLY A 171 -1.59 0.83 -7.08
C GLY A 171 -2.99 1.20 -7.61
N LEU A 172 -3.30 0.91 -8.86
CA LEU A 172 -4.55 1.32 -9.50
C LEU A 172 -5.75 0.60 -8.91
N LEU A 173 -6.85 1.34 -8.80
CA LEU A 173 -8.14 0.81 -8.33
C LEU A 173 -8.69 -0.22 -9.32
N MET A 174 -8.97 -1.41 -8.82
CA MET A 174 -9.58 -2.51 -9.57
C MET A 174 -11.03 -2.71 -9.21
N HIS A 175 -11.34 -2.70 -7.92
CA HIS A 175 -12.70 -2.94 -7.43
C HIS A 175 -12.98 -2.14 -6.16
N VAL A 176 -14.24 -1.74 -5.95
CA VAL A 176 -14.72 -1.10 -4.72
C VAL A 176 -15.55 -2.12 -3.96
N ILE A 177 -15.08 -2.55 -2.79
CA ILE A 177 -15.80 -3.50 -1.91
C ILE A 177 -16.98 -2.78 -1.26
N ASN A 178 -16.70 -1.62 -0.65
CA ASN A 178 -17.74 -0.72 -0.19
C ASN A 178 -17.34 0.74 -0.50
N ARG A 179 -18.35 1.59 -0.70
CA ARG A 179 -18.15 3.01 -0.96
C ARG A 179 -18.21 3.87 0.30
N GLY A 180 -18.17 3.24 1.48
CA GLY A 180 -18.53 3.93 2.71
C GLY A 180 -20.03 4.22 2.71
N SER A 181 -20.45 5.38 3.20
CA SER A 181 -21.87 5.76 3.34
C SER A 181 -22.59 6.09 2.03
N VAL A 182 -22.04 5.80 0.86
CA VAL A 182 -22.69 6.10 -0.43
C VAL A 182 -23.50 4.88 -0.90
N PRO A 183 -24.83 4.94 -0.97
CA PRO A 183 -25.64 3.86 -1.51
C PRO A 183 -25.36 3.65 -3.00
N GLY A 184 -25.01 2.46 -3.40
CA GLY A 184 -24.83 2.08 -4.80
C GLY A 184 -24.48 0.61 -4.94
N ARG A 185 -25.10 -0.05 -5.91
CA ARG A 185 -24.89 -1.48 -6.18
C ARG A 185 -23.43 -1.76 -6.52
N PRO A 186 -22.73 -2.69 -5.82
CA PRO A 186 -21.39 -3.12 -6.21
C PRO A 186 -21.45 -3.75 -7.60
N THR A 187 -20.62 -3.29 -8.51
CA THR A 187 -20.37 -4.04 -9.74
C THR A 187 -19.39 -5.15 -9.38
N ILE A 188 -19.91 -6.34 -9.17
CA ILE A 188 -19.09 -7.53 -8.94
C ILE A 188 -18.55 -7.95 -10.31
N TYR A 189 -17.26 -7.70 -10.56
CA TYR A 189 -16.54 -8.40 -11.61
C TYR A 189 -15.75 -9.52 -10.94
N ASP A 190 -15.80 -10.69 -11.55
CA ASP A 190 -15.00 -11.82 -11.12
C ASP A 190 -13.51 -11.41 -11.09
N ALA A 191 -12.79 -11.73 -10.02
CA ALA A 191 -11.39 -11.40 -9.87
C ALA A 191 -10.54 -11.99 -11.02
N GLU A 192 -10.96 -13.14 -11.54
CA GLU A 192 -10.35 -13.81 -12.68
C GLU A 192 -10.50 -13.00 -13.96
N VAL A 193 -11.65 -12.38 -14.19
CA VAL A 193 -11.90 -11.49 -15.33
C VAL A 193 -11.02 -10.24 -15.23
N LEU A 194 -10.85 -9.68 -14.03
CA LEU A 194 -9.98 -8.52 -13.81
C LEU A 194 -8.51 -8.85 -14.05
N ASP A 195 -8.04 -10.00 -13.59
CA ASP A 195 -6.68 -10.48 -13.83
C ASP A 195 -6.41 -10.69 -15.33
N GLN A 196 -7.36 -11.27 -16.05
CA GLN A 196 -7.27 -11.47 -17.50
C GLN A 196 -7.24 -10.14 -18.26
N VAL A 197 -8.07 -9.16 -17.88
CA VAL A 197 -8.03 -7.80 -18.47
C VAL A 197 -6.67 -7.16 -18.27
N ILE A 198 -6.11 -7.26 -17.07
CA ILE A 198 -4.81 -6.66 -16.74
C ILE A 198 -3.69 -7.34 -17.54
N ASP A 199 -3.70 -8.67 -17.58
CA ASP A 199 -2.68 -9.45 -18.30
C ASP A 199 -2.71 -9.16 -19.81
N LEU A 200 -3.90 -9.12 -20.40
CA LEU A 200 -4.07 -8.81 -21.82
C LEU A 200 -3.66 -7.37 -22.16
N TYR A 201 -4.03 -6.41 -21.29
CA TYR A 201 -3.67 -5.01 -21.48
C TYR A 201 -2.17 -4.77 -21.28
N ALA A 202 -1.59 -5.33 -20.21
CA ALA A 202 -0.17 -5.19 -19.91
C ALA A 202 0.74 -5.81 -20.98
N ARG A 203 0.25 -6.88 -21.65
CA ARG A 203 1.00 -7.56 -22.73
C ARG A 203 0.79 -6.94 -24.09
N LYS A 204 -0.05 -5.91 -24.25
CA LYS A 204 -0.41 -5.27 -25.54
C LYS A 204 -0.80 -6.28 -26.63
N ARG A 205 -1.42 -7.40 -26.25
CA ARG A 205 -1.69 -8.53 -27.17
C ARG A 205 -3.04 -8.49 -27.86
N ALA A 206 -3.93 -7.57 -27.43
CA ALA A 206 -5.26 -7.45 -28.01
C ALA A 206 -5.79 -6.02 -27.90
N THR A 207 -6.66 -5.63 -28.83
CA THR A 207 -7.37 -4.35 -28.77
C THR A 207 -8.42 -4.37 -27.66
N LEU A 208 -8.90 -3.19 -27.25
CA LEU A 208 -9.95 -3.07 -26.22
C LEU A 208 -11.24 -3.82 -26.64
N LYS A 209 -11.53 -3.88 -27.95
CA LYS A 209 -12.71 -4.57 -28.48
C LYS A 209 -12.54 -6.08 -28.40
N GLU A 210 -11.40 -6.61 -28.83
CA GLU A 210 -11.06 -8.03 -28.70
C GLU A 210 -11.04 -8.49 -27.24
N ASN A 211 -10.52 -7.67 -26.34
CA ASN A 211 -10.55 -7.96 -24.92
C ASN A 211 -11.98 -8.03 -24.36
N ALA A 212 -12.88 -7.14 -24.82
CA ALA A 212 -14.28 -7.15 -24.42
C ALA A 212 -15.00 -8.43 -24.89
N GLU A 213 -14.75 -8.86 -26.11
CA GLU A 213 -15.32 -10.07 -26.70
C GLU A 213 -14.78 -11.33 -26.01
N LEU A 214 -13.47 -11.42 -25.83
CA LEU A 214 -12.79 -12.58 -25.21
C LEU A 214 -13.24 -12.80 -23.75
N LEU A 215 -13.43 -11.71 -23.00
CA LEU A 215 -13.79 -11.74 -21.60
C LEU A 215 -15.30 -11.72 -21.36
N LYS A 216 -16.10 -11.64 -22.43
CA LYS A 216 -17.57 -11.53 -22.38
C LYS A 216 -18.07 -10.39 -21.48
N VAL A 217 -17.33 -9.25 -21.46
CA VAL A 217 -17.70 -8.06 -20.72
C VAL A 217 -17.99 -6.89 -21.66
N PRO A 218 -18.86 -5.94 -21.29
CA PRO A 218 -19.15 -4.79 -22.14
C PRO A 218 -17.90 -3.98 -22.47
N LEU A 219 -17.73 -3.58 -23.75
CA LEU A 219 -16.61 -2.78 -24.22
C LEU A 219 -16.35 -1.53 -23.36
N ARG A 220 -17.40 -0.82 -22.94
CA ARG A 220 -17.33 0.33 -22.03
C ARG A 220 -16.63 0.01 -20.70
N THR A 221 -16.72 -1.24 -20.25
CA THR A 221 -16.04 -1.71 -19.04
C THR A 221 -14.56 -1.81 -19.26
N VAL A 222 -14.14 -2.44 -20.38
CA VAL A 222 -12.72 -2.55 -20.75
C VAL A 222 -12.13 -1.17 -21.03
N GLN A 223 -12.85 -0.28 -21.72
CA GLN A 223 -12.43 1.10 -21.96
C GLN A 223 -12.21 1.87 -20.67
N ARG A 224 -13.13 1.75 -19.69
CA ARG A 224 -13.00 2.41 -18.38
C ARG A 224 -11.79 1.89 -17.58
N ILE A 225 -11.51 0.59 -17.68
CA ILE A 225 -10.32 0.00 -17.06
C ILE A 225 -9.05 0.53 -17.74
N ALA A 226 -9.03 0.52 -19.07
CA ALA A 226 -7.91 0.99 -19.86
C ALA A 226 -7.58 2.48 -19.63
N GLN A 227 -8.61 3.35 -19.54
CA GLN A 227 -8.43 4.79 -19.21
C GLN A 227 -7.84 5.03 -17.82
N ARG A 228 -7.97 4.08 -16.90
CA ARG A 228 -7.37 4.14 -15.56
C ARG A 228 -5.96 3.56 -15.50
N LEU A 229 -5.57 2.79 -16.55
CA LEU A 229 -4.25 2.19 -16.68
C LEU A 229 -3.30 3.05 -17.55
N ALA A 230 -3.84 3.99 -18.32
CA ALA A 230 -3.08 4.96 -19.11
C ALA A 230 -2.71 6.19 -18.27
#